data_0e578058e247b4b05bafd122bc61001d
#
_entry.id   0e578058e247b4b05bafd122bc61001d
#
_cell.length_a   1.000
_cell.length_b   1.000
_cell.length_c   1.000
_cell.angle_alpha   90.00
_cell.angle_beta   90.00
_cell.angle_gamma   90.00
#
_symmetry.space_group_name_H-M   'P 1'
#
loop_
_entity.id
_entity.type
_entity.pdbx_description
1 polymer ?
#
loop_
_entity_poly.entity_id
_entity_poly.type
_entity_poly.pdbx_seq_one_letter_code
_entity_poly.pdbx_strand_id
1 'polypeptide(L)'
;FQSATVIISYESGGKDVTIIPRIKFEESTPNVLYTKDKITVQPGNATVDVVLNPTSAIEAALTGDGWFTSIYNTSTYNAGEITGIDDITGKNNFLMSSDGKTKVKFVAEQEVPALVKVSRVAAKLEETTPTNNAFDVANSSEGTAMKDPAGNAIKVEISISNYSYANLQTTSYVFPQTNAITPALFQEYTLGSFAYKPITGITTQNEEEFGSIVYCLENYGENHTMAIYKATATINDEAKTFWVDRDNVLYQSINELKAVYTDIEATTSIADCWSKYGVRKYEEGVCYYKADILSNGKAEIVRNNVYKLKVT
;
A
#
# COMPACT_ATOMS: atom_id res chain seq x y z
N PHE A 1 10.90 -12.78 16.43
CA PHE A 1 12.10 -12.40 15.68
C PHE A 1 13.22 -13.42 15.85
N GLN A 2 14.23 -13.40 14.96
CA GLN A 2 15.34 -14.37 14.96
C GLN A 2 16.64 -13.76 15.49
N SER A 3 16.90 -12.51 15.13
CA SER A 3 18.10 -11.79 15.58
C SER A 3 17.83 -10.31 15.70
N ALA A 4 18.69 -9.62 16.45
CA ALA A 4 18.75 -8.18 16.57
C ALA A 4 20.16 -7.69 16.22
N THR A 5 20.25 -6.65 15.42
CA THR A 5 21.48 -5.87 15.24
C THR A 5 21.35 -4.59 16.05
N VAL A 6 22.20 -4.44 17.05
CA VAL A 6 22.28 -3.27 17.91
C VAL A 6 23.40 -2.38 17.39
N ILE A 7 23.10 -1.11 17.15
CA ILE A 7 24.03 -0.12 16.63
C ILE A 7 24.16 0.99 17.67
N ILE A 8 25.36 1.26 18.10
CA ILE A 8 25.67 2.34 19.06
C ILE A 8 26.54 3.34 18.33
N SER A 9 26.01 4.53 18.08
CA SER A 9 26.73 5.62 17.41
C SER A 9 27.12 6.67 18.44
N TYR A 10 28.42 6.94 18.58
CA TYR A 10 28.96 7.85 19.56
C TYR A 10 29.01 9.29 19.03
N GLU A 11 28.66 10.28 19.86
CA GLU A 11 28.82 11.70 19.50
C GLU A 11 30.28 12.10 19.28
N SER A 12 31.22 11.38 19.92
CA SER A 12 32.67 11.55 19.71
C SER A 12 33.16 11.02 18.36
N GLY A 13 32.30 10.34 17.60
CA GLY A 13 32.61 9.65 16.34
C GLY A 13 32.76 8.14 16.53
N GLY A 14 32.55 7.42 15.46
CA GLY A 14 32.57 5.95 15.43
C GLY A 14 31.26 5.30 15.84
N LYS A 15 31.17 4.01 15.61
CA LYS A 15 30.03 3.17 15.97
C LYS A 15 30.47 1.77 16.36
N ASP A 16 29.71 1.14 17.26
CA ASP A 16 29.79 -0.29 17.56
C ASP A 16 28.54 -0.98 16.99
N VAL A 17 28.71 -2.13 16.35
CA VAL A 17 27.63 -2.95 15.84
C VAL A 17 27.72 -4.34 16.43
N THR A 18 26.65 -4.78 17.09
CA THR A 18 26.60 -6.09 17.75
C THR A 18 25.37 -6.86 17.25
N ILE A 19 25.58 -8.08 16.75
CA ILE A 19 24.51 -8.99 16.32
C ILE A 19 24.20 -9.93 17.48
N ILE A 20 22.92 -9.97 17.88
CA ILE A 20 22.47 -10.74 19.04
C ILE A 20 21.36 -11.70 18.58
N PRO A 21 21.58 -13.03 18.67
CA PRO A 21 20.54 -14.00 18.32
C PRO A 21 19.40 -13.98 19.33
N ARG A 22 18.18 -14.37 18.89
CA ARG A 22 16.94 -14.37 19.71
C ARG A 22 17.12 -15.08 21.05
N ILE A 23 17.87 -16.17 21.09
CA ILE A 23 18.12 -16.96 22.32
C ILE A 23 18.80 -16.16 23.46
N LYS A 24 19.47 -15.06 23.10
CA LYS A 24 20.12 -14.15 24.03
C LYS A 24 19.19 -13.06 24.58
N PHE A 25 17.90 -13.16 24.31
CA PHE A 25 16.89 -12.25 24.85
C PHE A 25 15.93 -12.98 25.79
N GLU A 26 15.44 -12.26 26.78
CA GLU A 26 14.33 -12.66 27.65
C GLU A 26 13.21 -11.62 27.56
N GLU A 27 11.98 -12.10 27.71
CA GLU A 27 10.80 -11.26 27.76
C GLU A 27 10.49 -10.92 29.23
N SER A 28 10.42 -9.62 29.55
CA SER A 28 10.09 -9.17 30.90
C SER A 28 8.60 -8.94 31.09
N THR A 29 7.96 -8.34 30.09
CA THR A 29 6.51 -8.12 29.96
C THR A 29 6.14 -8.28 28.50
N PRO A 30 4.85 -8.47 28.14
CA PRO A 30 4.46 -8.60 26.76
C PRO A 30 5.05 -7.50 25.86
N ASN A 31 5.75 -7.93 24.80
CA ASN A 31 6.45 -7.06 23.85
C ASN A 31 7.64 -6.25 24.38
N VAL A 32 8.14 -6.53 25.59
CA VAL A 32 9.36 -5.92 26.09
C VAL A 32 10.42 -6.99 26.30
N LEU A 33 11.51 -6.87 25.57
CA LEU A 33 12.62 -7.81 25.58
C LEU A 33 13.89 -7.13 26.09
N TYR A 34 14.71 -7.85 26.83
CA TYR A 34 16.02 -7.39 27.26
C TYR A 34 17.09 -8.42 26.90
N THR A 35 18.33 -7.96 26.71
CA THR A 35 19.46 -8.83 26.44
C THR A 35 19.91 -9.53 27.75
N LYS A 36 20.15 -10.84 27.69
CA LYS A 36 20.70 -11.63 28.82
C LYS A 36 22.11 -11.22 29.15
N ASP A 37 22.89 -10.92 28.12
CA ASP A 37 24.28 -10.51 28.27
C ASP A 37 24.37 -8.98 28.14
N LYS A 38 25.31 -8.41 28.88
CA LYS A 38 25.62 -6.98 28.80
C LYS A 38 26.48 -6.70 27.56
N ILE A 39 26.24 -5.57 26.95
CA ILE A 39 27.05 -5.07 25.83
C ILE A 39 28.07 -4.10 26.38
N THR A 40 29.35 -4.37 26.14
CA THR A 40 30.42 -3.44 26.52
C THR A 40 30.47 -2.27 25.55
N VAL A 41 30.45 -1.04 26.06
CA VAL A 41 30.38 0.18 25.28
C VAL A 41 31.38 1.21 25.77
N GLN A 42 31.70 2.19 24.92
CA GLN A 42 32.54 3.32 25.35
C GLN A 42 31.70 4.33 26.16
N PRO A 43 32.26 4.94 27.20
CA PRO A 43 31.58 5.99 27.94
C PRO A 43 31.43 7.25 27.10
N GLY A 44 30.32 7.97 27.28
CA GLY A 44 29.99 9.19 26.53
C GLY A 44 28.56 9.22 26.07
N ASN A 45 28.19 10.27 25.35
CA ASN A 45 26.90 10.39 24.72
C ASN A 45 26.86 9.54 23.45
N ALA A 46 25.78 8.82 23.29
CA ALA A 46 25.57 7.94 22.13
C ALA A 46 24.08 7.88 21.72
N THR A 47 23.84 7.41 20.51
CA THR A 47 22.52 6.98 20.04
C THR A 47 22.53 5.47 19.90
N VAL A 48 21.49 4.82 20.40
CA VAL A 48 21.28 3.38 20.27
C VAL A 48 20.14 3.15 19.29
N ASP A 49 20.43 2.40 18.23
CA ASP A 49 19.48 1.94 17.23
C ASP A 49 19.45 0.41 17.22
N VAL A 50 18.29 -0.15 16.87
CA VAL A 50 18.09 -1.60 16.82
C VAL A 50 17.37 -1.96 15.53
N VAL A 51 17.85 -3.03 14.87
CA VAL A 51 17.15 -3.65 13.73
C VAL A 51 16.90 -5.12 14.07
N LEU A 52 15.65 -5.55 14.01
CA LEU A 52 15.25 -6.94 14.21
C LEU A 52 15.06 -7.61 12.84
N ASN A 53 15.52 -8.85 12.74
CA ASN A 53 15.43 -9.68 11.54
C ASN A 53 16.01 -9.01 10.27
N PRO A 54 17.22 -8.43 10.32
CA PRO A 54 17.84 -7.95 9.10
C PRO A 54 18.06 -9.10 8.13
N THR A 55 17.89 -8.86 6.83
CA THR A 55 18.42 -9.76 5.79
C THR A 55 19.94 -9.67 5.80
N SER A 56 20.62 -10.66 5.19
CA SER A 56 22.08 -10.61 5.10
C SER A 56 22.60 -9.37 4.39
N ALA A 57 21.86 -8.86 3.40
CA ALA A 57 22.21 -7.63 2.70
C ALA A 57 22.08 -6.39 3.59
N ILE A 58 21.02 -6.33 4.41
CA ILE A 58 20.80 -5.25 5.39
C ILE A 58 21.90 -5.32 6.47
N GLU A 59 22.18 -6.50 6.98
CA GLU A 59 23.21 -6.71 8.00
C GLU A 59 24.58 -6.25 7.51
N ALA A 60 24.94 -6.59 6.26
CA ALA A 60 26.18 -6.12 5.64
C ALA A 60 26.20 -4.58 5.48
N ALA A 61 25.08 -3.98 5.12
CA ALA A 61 24.97 -2.51 5.02
C ALA A 61 25.07 -1.82 6.39
N LEU A 62 24.49 -2.41 7.44
CA LEU A 62 24.55 -1.87 8.80
C LEU A 62 25.95 -1.93 9.40
N THR A 63 26.75 -2.94 9.06
CA THR A 63 28.15 -3.07 9.48
C THR A 63 29.08 -2.15 8.69
N GLY A 64 28.71 -1.74 7.47
CA GLY A 64 29.44 -0.77 6.65
C GLY A 64 29.09 0.69 6.97
N ASP A 65 29.61 1.62 6.15
CA ASP A 65 29.39 3.07 6.34
C ASP A 65 28.08 3.59 5.73
N GLY A 66 27.39 2.76 4.94
CA GLY A 66 26.21 3.14 4.14
C GLY A 66 24.85 2.86 4.76
N TRP A 67 24.75 2.68 6.06
CA TRP A 67 23.54 2.21 6.74
C TRP A 67 22.30 3.15 6.70
N PHE A 68 22.47 4.37 6.25
CA PHE A 68 21.35 5.31 6.01
C PHE A 68 20.78 5.24 4.60
N THR A 69 21.37 4.47 3.70
CA THR A 69 20.88 4.35 2.32
C THR A 69 19.64 3.45 2.26
N SER A 70 18.92 3.56 1.14
CA SER A 70 17.78 2.68 0.88
C SER A 70 18.25 1.23 0.90
N ILE A 71 17.57 0.40 1.67
CA ILE A 71 18.01 -0.95 1.98
C ILE A 71 17.22 -2.03 1.27
N TYR A 72 16.06 -1.67 0.82
CA TYR A 72 15.18 -2.61 0.18
C TYR A 72 14.82 -2.09 -1.21
N ASN A 73 15.22 -2.84 -2.22
CA ASN A 73 14.91 -2.55 -3.60
C ASN A 73 14.25 -3.79 -4.21
N THR A 74 12.98 -3.69 -4.52
CA THR A 74 12.29 -4.71 -5.30
C THR A 74 12.57 -4.43 -6.77
N SER A 75 13.32 -5.30 -7.41
CA SER A 75 13.72 -5.14 -8.82
C SER A 75 12.56 -5.30 -9.81
N THR A 76 11.43 -5.86 -9.37
CA THR A 76 10.25 -6.10 -10.20
C THR A 76 8.99 -5.66 -9.50
N TYR A 77 8.31 -4.70 -10.10
CA TYR A 77 6.95 -4.34 -9.80
C TYR A 77 6.05 -4.95 -10.88
N ASN A 78 5.27 -5.93 -10.52
CA ASN A 78 4.26 -6.49 -11.41
C ASN A 78 2.90 -6.06 -10.90
N ALA A 79 2.10 -5.44 -11.77
CA ALA A 79 0.81 -4.80 -11.51
C ALA A 79 0.05 -5.38 -10.30
N GLY A 80 0.13 -4.71 -9.14
CA GLY A 80 -0.51 -5.14 -7.89
C GLY A 80 0.32 -6.06 -6.99
N GLU A 81 1.53 -6.48 -7.40
CA GLU A 81 2.41 -7.31 -6.58
C GLU A 81 3.79 -6.69 -6.41
N ILE A 82 4.31 -6.69 -5.20
CA ILE A 82 5.71 -6.41 -4.91
C ILE A 82 6.40 -7.76 -4.73
N THR A 83 7.37 -8.07 -5.62
CA THR A 83 8.20 -9.25 -5.45
C THR A 83 9.34 -8.96 -4.49
N GLY A 84 9.66 -9.92 -3.62
CA GLY A 84 10.75 -9.79 -2.65
C GLY A 84 10.35 -9.12 -1.33
N ILE A 85 9.12 -8.59 -1.18
CA ILE A 85 8.62 -8.07 0.09
C ILE A 85 8.56 -9.18 1.16
N ASP A 86 8.38 -10.43 0.76
CA ASP A 86 8.34 -11.60 1.64
C ASP A 86 9.63 -11.81 2.42
N ASP A 87 10.78 -11.35 1.91
CA ASP A 87 12.06 -11.41 2.61
C ASP A 87 12.05 -10.62 3.91
N ILE A 88 11.19 -9.61 4.01
CA ILE A 88 11.07 -8.72 5.16
C ILE A 88 9.71 -8.80 5.88
N THR A 89 8.79 -9.63 5.41
CA THR A 89 7.43 -9.78 5.96
C THR A 89 7.05 -11.23 6.29
N GLY A 90 8.02 -12.14 6.30
CA GLY A 90 7.79 -13.54 6.65
C GLY A 90 7.21 -13.72 8.04
N LYS A 91 6.39 -14.75 8.24
CA LYS A 91 5.79 -15.10 9.54
C LYS A 91 6.89 -15.21 10.61
N ASN A 92 6.75 -14.46 11.70
CA ASN A 92 7.74 -14.36 12.79
C ASN A 92 9.11 -13.77 12.37
N ASN A 93 9.23 -13.22 11.18
CA ASN A 93 10.48 -12.70 10.65
C ASN A 93 10.33 -11.29 10.02
N PHE A 94 9.41 -10.48 10.52
CA PHE A 94 9.28 -9.09 10.06
C PHE A 94 10.55 -8.30 10.32
N LEU A 95 11.03 -7.62 9.29
CA LEU A 95 12.03 -6.57 9.46
C LEU A 95 11.43 -5.45 10.33
N MET A 96 12.07 -5.15 11.44
CA MET A 96 11.68 -4.05 12.32
C MET A 96 12.90 -3.20 12.61
N SER A 97 12.71 -1.91 12.85
CA SER A 97 13.78 -0.99 13.19
C SER A 97 13.35 0.01 14.26
N SER A 98 14.32 0.69 14.85
CA SER A 98 14.07 1.78 15.79
C SER A 98 13.08 2.78 15.21
N ASP A 99 12.07 3.14 16.00
CA ASP A 99 10.99 4.07 15.64
C ASP A 99 11.39 5.55 15.89
N GLY A 100 12.65 5.77 16.25
CA GLY A 100 13.26 7.04 16.54
C GLY A 100 14.64 6.84 17.20
N LYS A 101 15.36 7.93 17.36
CA LYS A 101 16.70 7.91 17.97
C LYS A 101 16.62 7.79 19.49
N THR A 102 17.19 6.72 20.04
CA THR A 102 17.33 6.56 21.50
C THR A 102 18.68 7.14 21.96
N LYS A 103 18.65 8.33 22.56
CA LYS A 103 19.86 8.97 23.12
C LYS A 103 20.16 8.44 24.50
N VAL A 104 21.41 8.06 24.75
CA VAL A 104 21.88 7.50 26.00
C VAL A 104 23.23 8.14 26.35
N LYS A 105 23.48 8.39 27.64
CA LYS A 105 24.79 8.76 28.15
C LYS A 105 25.36 7.57 28.90
N PHE A 106 26.38 6.92 28.35
CA PHE A 106 27.09 5.84 28.99
C PHE A 106 28.10 6.39 29.95
N VAL A 107 28.15 5.82 31.17
CA VAL A 107 29.06 6.21 32.24
C VAL A 107 30.04 5.06 32.50
N ALA A 108 31.33 5.38 32.65
CA ALA A 108 32.35 4.38 32.93
C ALA A 108 32.00 3.54 34.16
N GLU A 109 32.22 2.23 34.08
CA GLU A 109 31.98 1.25 35.15
C GLU A 109 30.54 1.17 35.68
N GLN A 110 29.56 1.70 34.92
CA GLN A 110 28.14 1.63 35.27
C GLN A 110 27.33 0.89 34.20
N GLU A 111 26.28 0.19 34.65
CA GLU A 111 25.25 -0.36 33.78
C GLU A 111 24.24 0.73 33.47
N VAL A 112 24.03 1.00 32.19
CA VAL A 112 23.06 1.99 31.71
C VAL A 112 22.07 1.30 30.82
N PRO A 113 20.76 1.20 31.18
CA PRO A 113 19.75 0.62 30.34
C PRO A 113 19.42 1.55 29.18
N ALA A 114 19.24 0.97 27.99
CA ALA A 114 18.71 1.66 26.79
C ALA A 114 17.41 1.02 26.36
N LEU A 115 16.30 1.74 26.49
CA LEU A 115 15.00 1.29 26.03
C LEU A 115 14.76 1.78 24.59
N VAL A 116 14.81 0.88 23.62
CA VAL A 116 14.62 1.18 22.22
C VAL A 116 13.24 0.67 21.75
N LYS A 117 12.41 1.56 21.25
CA LYS A 117 11.15 1.21 20.60
C LYS A 117 11.41 0.84 19.14
N VAL A 118 10.87 -0.29 18.71
CA VAL A 118 10.98 -0.77 17.31
C VAL A 118 9.61 -0.94 16.68
N SER A 119 9.53 -0.71 15.38
CA SER A 119 8.33 -0.91 14.58
C SER A 119 8.63 -1.65 13.26
N ARG A 120 7.62 -2.28 12.67
CA ARG A 120 7.76 -2.95 11.39
C ARG A 120 8.07 -1.93 10.29
N VAL A 121 8.97 -2.29 9.37
CA VAL A 121 9.28 -1.46 8.19
C VAL A 121 8.13 -1.48 7.19
N ALA A 122 7.46 -2.62 7.04
CA ALA A 122 6.30 -2.75 6.17
C ALA A 122 5.00 -2.27 6.83
N ALA A 123 4.08 -1.80 6.00
CA ALA A 123 2.66 -1.62 6.29
C ALA A 123 1.85 -2.79 5.73
N LYS A 124 0.59 -2.93 6.16
CA LYS A 124 -0.34 -3.98 5.74
C LYS A 124 -1.58 -3.35 5.12
N LEU A 125 -1.95 -3.83 3.93
CA LEU A 125 -3.18 -3.48 3.24
C LEU A 125 -4.13 -4.70 3.31
N GLU A 126 -5.34 -4.48 3.76
CA GLU A 126 -6.40 -5.50 3.88
C GLU A 126 -7.62 -5.01 3.12
N GLU A 127 -8.00 -5.72 2.06
CA GLU A 127 -9.24 -5.45 1.34
C GLU A 127 -10.38 -6.24 1.98
N THR A 128 -11.42 -5.54 2.43
CA THR A 128 -12.51 -6.11 3.23
C THR A 128 -13.92 -5.85 2.65
N THR A 129 -14.01 -5.41 1.39
CA THR A 129 -15.29 -5.22 0.71
C THR A 129 -16.06 -6.55 0.64
N PRO A 130 -17.34 -6.60 1.02
CA PRO A 130 -18.14 -7.81 0.95
C PRO A 130 -18.26 -8.34 -0.48
N THR A 131 -18.36 -9.66 -0.65
CA THR A 131 -18.53 -10.29 -1.98
C THR A 131 -19.89 -9.99 -2.62
N ASN A 132 -20.91 -9.81 -1.82
CA ASN A 132 -22.27 -9.46 -2.26
C ASN A 132 -22.49 -7.95 -2.13
N ASN A 133 -21.67 -7.17 -2.80
CA ASN A 133 -21.81 -5.71 -2.82
C ASN A 133 -22.60 -5.26 -4.06
N ALA A 134 -23.42 -4.23 -3.85
CA ALA A 134 -24.16 -3.56 -4.91
C ALA A 134 -24.41 -2.10 -4.50
N PHE A 135 -24.02 -1.18 -5.35
CA PHE A 135 -24.11 0.25 -5.10
C PHE A 135 -24.95 0.93 -6.19
N ASP A 136 -26.01 1.60 -5.79
CA ASP A 136 -26.79 2.44 -6.71
C ASP A 136 -26.04 3.76 -6.95
N VAL A 137 -25.73 4.04 -8.21
CA VAL A 137 -25.01 5.26 -8.59
C VAL A 137 -25.77 6.54 -8.20
N ALA A 138 -27.09 6.51 -8.18
CA ALA A 138 -27.92 7.65 -7.77
C ALA A 138 -27.77 8.01 -6.29
N ASN A 139 -27.33 7.06 -5.45
CA ASN A 139 -27.18 7.24 -4.00
C ASN A 139 -25.76 7.64 -3.58
N SER A 140 -24.84 7.81 -4.53
CA SER A 140 -23.48 8.29 -4.19
C SER A 140 -23.54 9.75 -3.74
N SER A 141 -22.61 10.16 -2.87
CA SER A 141 -22.50 11.53 -2.36
C SER A 141 -22.28 12.59 -3.46
N GLU A 142 -21.82 12.15 -4.63
CA GLU A 142 -21.63 12.98 -5.83
C GLU A 142 -22.68 12.64 -6.91
N GLY A 143 -23.63 11.74 -6.60
CA GLY A 143 -24.49 11.08 -7.58
C GLY A 143 -25.60 11.95 -8.11
N THR A 144 -25.43 12.38 -9.35
CA THR A 144 -26.56 12.74 -10.20
C THR A 144 -27.09 11.45 -10.83
N ALA A 145 -28.37 11.16 -10.67
CA ALA A 145 -29.00 10.03 -11.36
C ALA A 145 -28.70 10.12 -12.86
N MET A 146 -28.23 9.02 -13.45
CA MET A 146 -28.06 8.91 -14.89
C MET A 146 -29.41 9.07 -15.59
N LYS A 147 -29.43 9.70 -16.76
CA LYS A 147 -30.65 9.92 -17.53
C LYS A 147 -30.48 9.33 -18.90
N ASP A 148 -31.59 8.86 -19.48
CA ASP A 148 -31.66 8.53 -20.91
C ASP A 148 -31.68 9.80 -21.78
N PRO A 149 -31.54 9.69 -23.10
CA PRO A 149 -31.66 10.85 -24.01
C PRO A 149 -33.02 11.58 -23.96
N ALA A 150 -34.08 10.95 -23.46
CA ALA A 150 -35.38 11.56 -23.24
C ALA A 150 -35.48 12.27 -21.87
N GLY A 151 -34.47 12.20 -21.02
CA GLY A 151 -34.43 12.83 -19.70
C GLY A 151 -35.01 11.98 -18.57
N ASN A 152 -35.36 10.73 -18.82
CA ASN A 152 -35.85 9.82 -17.79
C ASN A 152 -34.67 9.28 -16.95
N ALA A 153 -34.84 9.16 -15.63
CA ALA A 153 -33.84 8.58 -14.75
C ALA A 153 -33.66 7.09 -15.06
N ILE A 154 -32.39 6.67 -15.13
CA ILE A 154 -31.97 5.27 -15.31
C ILE A 154 -31.28 4.80 -14.03
N LYS A 155 -31.74 3.66 -13.50
CA LYS A 155 -31.04 2.97 -12.42
C LYS A 155 -29.80 2.28 -12.97
N VAL A 156 -28.64 2.66 -12.43
CA VAL A 156 -27.36 2.00 -12.68
C VAL A 156 -26.85 1.47 -11.36
N GLU A 157 -26.60 0.17 -11.30
CA GLU A 157 -26.05 -0.49 -10.13
C GLU A 157 -24.63 -0.97 -10.42
N ILE A 158 -23.71 -0.80 -9.46
CA ILE A 158 -22.31 -1.16 -9.60
C ILE A 158 -21.98 -2.25 -8.60
N SER A 159 -21.39 -3.33 -9.09
CA SER A 159 -20.86 -4.43 -8.27
C SER A 159 -19.35 -4.52 -8.42
N ILE A 160 -18.62 -4.43 -7.33
CA ILE A 160 -17.16 -4.54 -7.32
C ILE A 160 -16.76 -6.00 -7.24
N SER A 161 -16.00 -6.46 -8.21
CA SER A 161 -15.58 -7.86 -8.32
C SER A 161 -14.12 -8.10 -7.97
N ASN A 162 -13.27 -7.12 -8.26
CA ASN A 162 -11.82 -7.28 -8.12
C ASN A 162 -11.16 -5.97 -7.67
N TYR A 163 -9.96 -6.08 -7.12
CA TYR A 163 -9.14 -4.95 -6.73
C TYR A 163 -7.67 -5.16 -7.12
N SER A 164 -6.93 -4.09 -7.13
CA SER A 164 -5.48 -4.05 -7.25
C SER A 164 -4.94 -2.82 -6.53
N TYR A 165 -3.62 -2.70 -6.45
CA TYR A 165 -2.97 -1.52 -5.90
C TYR A 165 -2.03 -0.89 -6.94
N ALA A 166 -2.05 0.42 -7.03
CA ALA A 166 -1.13 1.20 -7.86
C ALA A 166 -0.13 1.96 -6.99
N ASN A 167 1.01 2.31 -7.59
CA ASN A 167 2.06 3.12 -6.97
C ASN A 167 2.60 2.51 -5.66
N LEU A 168 2.66 1.18 -5.59
CA LEU A 168 3.32 0.51 -4.47
C LEU A 168 4.81 0.86 -4.48
N GLN A 169 5.32 1.33 -3.35
CA GLN A 169 6.72 1.72 -3.24
C GLN A 169 7.62 0.49 -3.30
N THR A 170 8.67 0.56 -4.12
CA THR A 170 9.63 -0.54 -4.32
C THR A 170 10.91 -0.38 -3.51
N THR A 171 11.11 0.77 -2.86
CA THR A 171 12.32 1.08 -2.10
C THR A 171 11.94 1.75 -0.79
N SER A 172 12.61 1.40 0.29
CA SER A 172 12.44 2.02 1.60
C SER A 172 13.75 2.13 2.36
N TYR A 173 13.75 2.87 3.46
CA TYR A 173 14.86 2.95 4.40
C TYR A 173 14.68 1.98 5.56
N VAL A 174 15.79 1.50 6.16
CA VAL A 174 15.73 0.70 7.41
C VAL A 174 15.07 1.53 8.50
N PHE A 175 15.58 2.72 8.72
CA PHE A 175 15.09 3.61 9.76
C PHE A 175 14.09 4.62 9.19
N PRO A 176 13.08 5.04 9.97
CA PRO A 176 12.12 6.04 9.54
C PRO A 176 12.82 7.31 9.02
N GLN A 177 12.38 7.80 7.88
CA GLN A 177 12.84 9.06 7.31
C GLN A 177 11.67 10.04 7.25
N THR A 178 11.95 11.30 7.53
CA THR A 178 10.96 12.39 7.40
C THR A 178 10.84 12.89 5.96
N ASN A 179 11.80 12.57 5.12
CA ASN A 179 11.80 12.97 3.71
C ASN A 179 11.14 11.89 2.86
N ALA A 180 10.27 12.31 1.96
CA ALA A 180 9.67 11.43 0.97
C ALA A 180 10.76 10.72 0.17
N ILE A 181 10.66 9.41 0.05
CA ILE A 181 11.33 8.68 -1.01
C ILE A 181 10.56 9.05 -2.26
N THR A 182 11.23 9.64 -3.25
CA THR A 182 10.58 9.92 -4.53
C THR A 182 10.34 8.58 -5.22
N PRO A 183 9.09 8.12 -5.37
CA PRO A 183 8.82 6.88 -6.08
C PRO A 183 9.29 7.04 -7.53
N ALA A 184 9.71 5.94 -8.15
CA ALA A 184 9.87 5.94 -9.60
C ALA A 184 8.57 6.46 -10.21
N LEU A 185 8.68 7.46 -11.11
CA LEU A 185 7.54 8.04 -11.81
C LEU A 185 6.70 6.92 -12.41
N PHE A 186 5.53 6.73 -11.85
CA PHE A 186 4.54 5.85 -12.42
C PHE A 186 4.01 6.52 -13.68
N GLN A 187 4.43 6.02 -14.83
CA GLN A 187 3.89 6.48 -16.11
C GLN A 187 2.43 6.07 -16.23
N GLU A 188 1.64 6.84 -16.95
CA GLU A 188 0.22 6.60 -17.18
C GLU A 188 -0.08 5.11 -17.39
N TYR A 189 -0.83 4.53 -16.46
CA TYR A 189 -1.23 3.15 -16.51
C TYR A 189 -2.58 3.02 -17.20
N THR A 190 -2.73 1.98 -18.01
CA THR A 190 -4.07 1.57 -18.44
C THR A 190 -4.70 0.72 -17.34
N LEU A 191 -5.83 1.15 -16.79
CA LEU A 191 -6.50 0.46 -15.67
C LEU A 191 -6.78 -1.02 -15.99
N GLY A 192 -6.99 -1.37 -17.24
CA GLY A 192 -7.19 -2.75 -17.67
C GLY A 192 -5.95 -3.66 -17.61
N SER A 193 -4.74 -3.10 -17.44
CA SER A 193 -3.48 -3.89 -17.46
C SER A 193 -3.02 -4.33 -16.06
N PHE A 194 -3.71 -3.95 -14.99
CA PHE A 194 -3.37 -4.38 -13.63
C PHE A 194 -3.69 -5.86 -13.39
N ALA A 195 -2.87 -6.51 -12.57
CA ALA A 195 -3.16 -7.83 -12.03
C ALA A 195 -4.23 -7.70 -10.93
N TYR A 196 -5.47 -7.92 -11.28
CA TYR A 196 -6.59 -7.81 -10.36
C TYR A 196 -6.76 -9.09 -9.53
N LYS A 197 -6.92 -8.93 -8.22
CA LYS A 197 -7.30 -9.99 -7.29
C LYS A 197 -8.82 -9.95 -7.06
N PRO A 198 -9.48 -11.11 -6.89
CA PRO A 198 -10.91 -11.12 -6.61
C PRO A 198 -11.20 -10.56 -5.22
N ILE A 199 -12.36 -9.90 -5.06
CA ILE A 199 -12.92 -9.60 -3.75
C ILE A 199 -13.38 -10.91 -3.12
N THR A 200 -12.86 -11.25 -1.96
CA THR A 200 -13.15 -12.51 -1.26
C THR A 200 -13.97 -12.34 0.01
N GLY A 201 -14.21 -11.09 0.42
CA GLY A 201 -14.96 -10.78 1.63
C GLY A 201 -14.27 -11.32 2.88
N ILE A 202 -13.14 -10.72 3.26
CA ILE A 202 -12.40 -11.17 4.45
C ILE A 202 -13.28 -11.07 5.68
N THR A 203 -13.45 -12.19 6.36
CA THR A 203 -13.81 -12.22 7.78
C THR A 203 -12.52 -12.42 8.58
N THR A 204 -12.48 -11.90 9.79
CA THR A 204 -11.33 -11.98 10.71
C THR A 204 -10.80 -13.40 10.96
N GLN A 205 -11.51 -14.42 10.53
CA GLN A 205 -11.13 -15.83 10.67
C GLN A 205 -10.32 -16.40 9.48
N ASN A 206 -10.30 -15.68 8.32
CA ASN A 206 -9.76 -16.19 7.07
C ASN A 206 -8.63 -15.32 6.50
N GLU A 207 -8.04 -14.45 7.32
CA GLU A 207 -7.07 -13.41 6.88
C GLU A 207 -5.83 -14.01 6.18
N GLU A 208 -5.41 -15.21 6.55
CA GLU A 208 -4.21 -15.85 5.99
C GLU A 208 -4.50 -16.69 4.72
N GLU A 209 -5.75 -17.13 4.52
CA GLU A 209 -6.09 -18.11 3.47
C GLU A 209 -6.35 -17.50 2.08
N PHE A 210 -6.73 -16.23 1.97
CA PHE A 210 -7.31 -15.69 0.74
C PHE A 210 -6.45 -14.72 -0.07
N GLY A 211 -5.21 -14.48 0.32
CA GLY A 211 -4.30 -13.63 -0.45
C GLY A 211 -4.74 -12.17 -0.61
N SER A 212 -5.71 -11.74 0.20
CA SER A 212 -6.21 -10.36 0.22
C SER A 212 -5.36 -9.42 1.09
N ILE A 213 -4.39 -9.98 1.79
CA ILE A 213 -3.39 -9.21 2.52
C ILE A 213 -2.24 -8.90 1.58
N VAL A 214 -1.89 -7.62 1.49
CA VAL A 214 -0.70 -7.16 0.80
C VAL A 214 0.16 -6.38 1.77
N TYR A 215 1.41 -6.79 1.96
CA TYR A 215 2.39 -5.97 2.64
C TYR A 215 3.01 -5.01 1.63
N CYS A 216 3.27 -3.78 2.07
CA CYS A 216 3.87 -2.75 1.24
C CYS A 216 4.82 -1.88 2.05
N LEU A 217 5.66 -1.14 1.34
CA LEU A 217 6.58 -0.17 1.93
C LEU A 217 5.90 1.18 2.13
N GLU A 218 6.45 2.01 3.01
CA GLU A 218 5.98 3.37 3.22
C GLU A 218 6.06 4.21 1.94
N ASN A 219 5.08 5.08 1.73
CA ASN A 219 4.99 5.96 0.58
C ASN A 219 4.40 7.31 1.00
N TYR A 220 5.20 8.38 0.92
CA TYR A 220 4.83 9.75 1.30
C TYR A 220 4.82 10.73 0.12
N GLY A 221 5.05 10.24 -1.11
CA GLY A 221 5.23 11.08 -2.29
C GLY A 221 3.93 11.52 -2.97
N GLU A 222 4.06 12.41 -3.96
CA GLU A 222 2.95 12.83 -4.82
C GLU A 222 2.27 11.65 -5.54
N ASN A 223 3.07 10.63 -5.90
CA ASN A 223 2.57 9.37 -6.47
C ASN A 223 2.25 8.37 -5.33
N HIS A 224 1.31 8.75 -4.48
CA HIS A 224 0.89 7.92 -3.34
C HIS A 224 0.28 6.60 -3.79
N THR A 225 0.34 5.61 -2.90
CA THR A 225 -0.29 4.31 -3.13
C THR A 225 -1.80 4.45 -3.10
N MET A 226 -2.48 3.86 -4.08
CA MET A 226 -3.94 3.88 -4.17
C MET A 226 -4.50 2.47 -4.43
N ALA A 227 -5.72 2.24 -3.99
CA ALA A 227 -6.50 1.08 -4.38
C ALA A 227 -7.17 1.34 -5.73
N ILE A 228 -7.24 0.31 -6.56
CA ILE A 228 -7.97 0.31 -7.82
C ILE A 228 -8.97 -0.82 -7.78
N TYR A 229 -10.22 -0.52 -8.05
CA TYR A 229 -11.30 -1.48 -8.08
C TYR A 229 -11.79 -1.68 -9.51
N LYS A 230 -11.95 -2.95 -9.89
CA LYS A 230 -12.66 -3.34 -11.11
C LYS A 230 -14.09 -3.72 -10.72
N ALA A 231 -15.03 -3.15 -11.41
CA ALA A 231 -16.44 -3.32 -11.15
C ALA A 231 -17.21 -3.58 -12.44
N THR A 232 -18.44 -4.04 -12.30
CA THR A 232 -19.40 -4.17 -13.37
C THR A 232 -20.61 -3.29 -13.07
N ALA A 233 -20.95 -2.41 -13.98
CA ALA A 233 -22.16 -1.64 -13.95
C ALA A 233 -23.27 -2.39 -14.70
N THR A 234 -24.44 -2.47 -14.09
CA THR A 234 -25.64 -3.07 -14.67
C THR A 234 -26.71 -2.00 -14.85
N ILE A 235 -27.46 -2.11 -15.92
CA ILE A 235 -28.65 -1.31 -16.23
C ILE A 235 -29.84 -2.26 -16.27
N ASN A 236 -30.81 -2.08 -15.36
CA ASN A 236 -31.92 -3.00 -15.17
C ASN A 236 -31.45 -4.46 -15.01
N ASP A 237 -30.44 -4.65 -14.13
CA ASP A 237 -29.82 -5.94 -13.80
C ASP A 237 -29.06 -6.63 -14.96
N GLU A 238 -28.82 -5.94 -16.08
CA GLU A 238 -28.06 -6.45 -17.21
C GLU A 238 -26.72 -5.74 -17.35
N ALA A 239 -25.65 -6.54 -17.44
CA ALA A 239 -24.33 -6.05 -17.85
C ALA A 239 -24.29 -5.97 -19.38
N LYS A 240 -24.19 -4.76 -19.92
CA LYS A 240 -24.12 -4.51 -21.37
C LYS A 240 -23.22 -3.34 -21.68
N THR A 241 -22.82 -3.22 -22.94
CA THR A 241 -22.07 -2.04 -23.39
C THR A 241 -23.02 -0.83 -23.44
N PHE A 242 -22.59 0.25 -22.81
CA PHE A 242 -23.29 1.53 -22.82
C PHE A 242 -22.28 2.70 -22.85
N TRP A 243 -22.81 3.89 -23.08
CA TRP A 243 -22.00 5.10 -23.16
C TRP A 243 -22.60 6.18 -22.26
N VAL A 244 -21.74 7.03 -21.70
CA VAL A 244 -22.15 8.16 -20.87
C VAL A 244 -21.38 9.40 -21.32
N ASP A 245 -22.09 10.48 -21.62
CA ASP A 245 -21.48 11.75 -22.00
C ASP A 245 -21.14 12.63 -20.79
N ARG A 246 -20.66 13.85 -21.06
CA ARG A 246 -20.27 14.81 -20.01
C ARG A 246 -21.45 15.36 -19.20
N ASP A 247 -22.67 15.27 -19.75
CA ASP A 247 -23.90 15.73 -19.10
C ASP A 247 -24.60 14.59 -18.33
N ASN A 248 -23.88 13.45 -18.15
CA ASN A 248 -24.38 12.22 -17.54
C ASN A 248 -25.61 11.63 -18.24
N VAL A 249 -25.73 11.85 -19.55
CA VAL A 249 -26.72 11.16 -20.39
C VAL A 249 -26.18 9.79 -20.75
N LEU A 250 -26.94 8.76 -20.46
CA LEU A 250 -26.62 7.35 -20.69
C LEU A 250 -27.32 6.85 -21.95
N TYR A 251 -26.52 6.34 -22.89
CA TYR A 251 -26.96 5.74 -24.14
C TYR A 251 -26.83 4.22 -24.06
N GLN A 252 -27.92 3.50 -24.13
CA GLN A 252 -27.96 2.04 -23.98
C GLN A 252 -27.64 1.28 -25.28
N SER A 253 -27.61 1.97 -26.40
CA SER A 253 -27.29 1.40 -27.71
C SER A 253 -26.47 2.37 -28.55
N ILE A 254 -25.74 1.80 -29.52
CA ILE A 254 -24.99 2.61 -30.49
C ILE A 254 -25.91 3.50 -31.32
N ASN A 255 -27.17 3.07 -31.60
CA ASN A 255 -28.11 3.84 -32.35
C ASN A 255 -28.58 5.09 -31.60
N GLU A 256 -28.82 4.98 -30.30
CA GLU A 256 -29.12 6.14 -29.45
C GLU A 256 -27.94 7.12 -29.42
N LEU A 257 -26.72 6.60 -29.27
CA LEU A 257 -25.52 7.43 -29.27
C LEU A 257 -25.30 8.14 -30.60
N LYS A 258 -25.49 7.45 -31.74
CA LYS A 258 -25.34 8.01 -33.10
C LYS A 258 -26.36 9.08 -33.44
N ALA A 259 -27.49 9.11 -32.78
CA ALA A 259 -28.47 10.18 -32.95
C ALA A 259 -27.92 11.56 -32.48
N VAL A 260 -26.90 11.56 -31.59
CA VAL A 260 -26.26 12.77 -31.06
C VAL A 260 -24.81 12.90 -31.56
N TYR A 261 -24.09 11.79 -31.62
CA TYR A 261 -22.66 11.71 -31.98
C TYR A 261 -22.51 10.86 -33.25
N THR A 262 -22.79 11.45 -34.41
CA THR A 262 -22.95 10.72 -35.71
C THR A 262 -21.70 9.93 -36.12
N ASP A 263 -20.50 10.38 -35.72
CA ASP A 263 -19.22 9.81 -36.14
C ASP A 263 -18.71 8.69 -35.22
N ILE A 264 -19.42 8.39 -34.11
CA ILE A 264 -19.04 7.30 -33.21
C ILE A 264 -19.59 5.98 -33.76
N GLU A 265 -18.70 4.98 -33.89
CA GLU A 265 -19.05 3.61 -34.25
C GLU A 265 -18.96 2.67 -33.03
N ALA A 266 -19.65 1.53 -33.09
CA ALA A 266 -19.56 0.51 -32.03
C ALA A 266 -18.13 0.03 -31.82
N THR A 267 -17.29 0.07 -32.85
CA THR A 267 -15.88 -0.30 -32.85
C THR A 267 -14.93 0.84 -32.40
N THR A 268 -15.46 2.05 -32.18
CA THR A 268 -14.65 3.18 -31.70
C THR A 268 -14.06 2.81 -30.33
N SER A 269 -12.75 3.00 -30.17
CA SER A 269 -12.04 2.66 -28.93
C SER A 269 -12.52 3.48 -27.73
N ILE A 270 -12.36 2.97 -26.53
CA ILE A 270 -12.68 3.69 -25.28
C ILE A 270 -11.92 5.03 -25.24
N ALA A 271 -10.64 5.00 -25.62
CA ALA A 271 -9.79 6.20 -25.63
C ALA A 271 -10.29 7.25 -26.63
N ASP A 272 -10.67 6.83 -27.84
CA ASP A 272 -11.19 7.74 -28.86
C ASP A 272 -12.58 8.29 -28.51
N CYS A 273 -13.45 7.48 -27.93
CA CYS A 273 -14.74 7.96 -27.42
C CYS A 273 -14.54 9.13 -26.46
N TRP A 274 -13.61 8.98 -25.52
CA TRP A 274 -13.33 10.04 -24.55
C TRP A 274 -12.60 11.24 -25.14
N SER A 275 -11.48 11.01 -25.84
CA SER A 275 -10.61 12.09 -26.30
C SER A 275 -11.24 12.97 -27.38
N LYS A 276 -12.02 12.37 -28.31
CA LYS A 276 -12.62 13.07 -29.43
C LYS A 276 -14.01 13.62 -29.13
N TYR A 277 -14.79 12.88 -28.34
CA TYR A 277 -16.23 13.18 -28.18
C TYR A 277 -16.62 13.49 -26.73
N GLY A 278 -15.74 13.21 -25.75
CA GLY A 278 -16.06 13.37 -24.34
C GLY A 278 -17.07 12.34 -23.82
N VAL A 279 -17.17 11.22 -24.51
CA VAL A 279 -18.09 10.13 -24.18
C VAL A 279 -17.29 8.99 -23.54
N ARG A 280 -17.72 8.51 -22.38
CA ARG A 280 -17.16 7.33 -21.72
C ARG A 280 -17.88 6.09 -22.26
N LYS A 281 -17.13 5.11 -22.75
CA LYS A 281 -17.64 3.81 -23.19
C LYS A 281 -17.35 2.76 -22.11
N TYR A 282 -18.37 2.03 -21.72
CA TYR A 282 -18.29 0.94 -20.76
C TYR A 282 -18.61 -0.37 -21.47
N GLU A 283 -17.59 -1.12 -21.86
CA GLU A 283 -17.76 -2.40 -22.55
C GLU A 283 -18.22 -3.47 -21.57
N GLU A 284 -19.36 -4.11 -21.85
CA GLU A 284 -19.99 -5.10 -20.96
C GLU A 284 -20.18 -4.59 -19.51
N GLY A 285 -20.35 -3.29 -19.36
CA GLY A 285 -20.47 -2.64 -18.06
C GLY A 285 -19.17 -2.51 -17.25
N VAL A 286 -18.03 -2.92 -17.79
CA VAL A 286 -16.76 -2.88 -17.04
C VAL A 286 -16.36 -1.44 -16.75
N CYS A 287 -16.09 -1.16 -15.49
CA CYS A 287 -15.62 0.13 -14.99
C CYS A 287 -14.54 -0.03 -13.93
N TYR A 288 -13.78 1.06 -13.72
CA TYR A 288 -12.66 1.09 -12.78
C TYR A 288 -12.73 2.32 -11.91
N TYR A 289 -12.45 2.14 -10.62
CA TYR A 289 -12.45 3.21 -9.62
C TYR A 289 -11.10 3.26 -8.92
N LYS A 290 -10.64 4.48 -8.64
CA LYS A 290 -9.44 4.74 -7.84
C LYS A 290 -9.87 5.26 -6.49
N ALA A 291 -9.20 4.81 -5.45
CA ALA A 291 -9.39 5.29 -4.09
C ALA A 291 -8.03 5.54 -3.42
N ASP A 292 -7.85 6.71 -2.88
CA ASP A 292 -6.66 7.03 -2.10
C ASP A 292 -6.68 6.26 -0.79
N ILE A 293 -5.51 5.77 -0.39
CA ILE A 293 -5.32 5.17 0.91
C ILE A 293 -4.82 6.27 1.85
N LEU A 294 -5.62 6.57 2.86
CA LEU A 294 -5.37 7.71 3.73
C LEU A 294 -4.81 7.30 5.09
N SER A 295 -3.80 8.01 5.54
CA SER A 295 -3.31 8.00 6.91
C SER A 295 -3.52 9.39 7.53
N ASN A 296 -4.35 9.48 8.57
CA ASN A 296 -4.67 10.76 9.23
C ASN A 296 -5.11 11.85 8.23
N GLY A 297 -5.87 11.49 7.21
CA GLY A 297 -6.39 12.39 6.18
C GLY A 297 -5.40 12.79 5.09
N LYS A 298 -4.22 12.18 5.05
CA LYS A 298 -3.22 12.35 3.99
C LYS A 298 -3.12 11.09 3.15
N ALA A 299 -2.95 11.25 1.86
CA ALA A 299 -2.70 10.14 0.93
C ALA A 299 -1.25 9.65 1.09
N GLU A 300 -1.04 8.76 2.05
CA GLU A 300 0.28 8.23 2.40
C GLU A 300 0.19 6.84 3.01
N ILE A 301 1.22 6.04 2.83
CA ILE A 301 1.43 4.78 3.55
C ILE A 301 2.51 4.99 4.59
N VAL A 302 2.15 4.81 5.84
CA VAL A 302 3.06 4.88 7.00
C VAL A 302 3.41 3.47 7.44
N ARG A 303 4.70 3.20 7.66
CA ARG A 303 5.18 1.89 8.16
C ARG A 303 4.44 1.44 9.43
N ASN A 304 4.41 0.16 9.67
CA ASN A 304 3.77 -0.49 10.84
C ASN A 304 2.26 -0.25 10.98
N ASN A 305 1.60 0.42 10.02
CA ASN A 305 0.16 0.61 10.01
C ASN A 305 -0.56 -0.54 9.30
N VAL A 306 -1.81 -0.74 9.69
CA VAL A 306 -2.75 -1.64 9.00
C VAL A 306 -3.86 -0.77 8.42
N TYR A 307 -4.03 -0.84 7.11
CA TYR A 307 -5.07 -0.14 6.37
C TYR A 307 -6.16 -1.14 6.00
N LYS A 308 -7.35 -0.97 6.56
CA LYS A 308 -8.53 -1.76 6.21
C LYS A 308 -9.34 -0.99 5.18
N LEU A 309 -9.39 -1.54 3.98
CA LEU A 309 -10.07 -0.95 2.84
C LEU A 309 -11.43 -1.61 2.68
N LYS A 310 -12.46 -0.81 2.51
CA LYS A 310 -13.83 -1.29 2.32
C LYS A 310 -14.58 -0.27 1.49
N VAL A 311 -15.17 -0.73 0.39
CA VAL A 311 -16.12 0.08 -0.36
C VAL A 311 -17.49 -0.02 0.30
N THR A 312 -18.11 1.13 0.52
CA THR A 312 -19.41 1.28 1.20
C THR A 312 -20.34 2.17 0.40
#